data_b264ff613f97e9462cfcfedcaf8fa14f
#
_entry.id   b264ff613f97e9462cfcfedcaf8fa14f
#
_cell.length_a   1.000
_cell.length_b   1.000
_cell.length_c   1.000
_cell.angle_alpha   90.00
_cell.angle_beta   90.00
_cell.angle_gamma   90.00
#
_symmetry.space_group_name_H-M   'P 1'
#
loop_
_entity.id
_entity.type
_entity.pdbx_description
1 polymer ?
#
loop_
_entity_poly.entity_id
_entity_poly.type
_entity_poly.pdbx_seq_one_letter_code
_entity_poly.pdbx_strand_id
1 'polypeptide(L)'
;MKNLLTLAMLLLTTMLYSQKYVLVEINSEWNLKNSAKIDKVKNVEYRKTYLEDQTPAFKKKIKSVPLAILYKDNNAIARWEADISFKLIITESQIKKAIKENQ
;
A
#
# COMPACT_ATOMS: atom_id res chain seq x y z
N MET A 1 -30.28 26.01 -9.67
CA MET A 1 -29.16 26.09 -8.74
C MET A 1 -29.14 24.99 -7.69
N LYS A 2 -30.25 24.79 -6.97
CA LYS A 2 -30.31 23.72 -5.94
C LYS A 2 -30.07 22.31 -6.51
N ASN A 3 -30.62 22.07 -7.73
CA ASN A 3 -30.44 20.74 -8.37
C ASN A 3 -29.00 20.48 -8.76
N LEU A 4 -28.28 21.54 -9.19
CA LEU A 4 -26.88 21.40 -9.56
C LEU A 4 -26.00 21.11 -8.36
N LEU A 5 -26.27 21.77 -7.24
CA LEU A 5 -25.56 21.57 -6.00
C LEU A 5 -25.77 20.15 -5.46
N THR A 6 -27.02 19.67 -5.51
CA THR A 6 -27.36 18.33 -5.07
C THR A 6 -26.63 17.27 -5.90
N LEU A 7 -26.54 17.49 -7.22
CA LEU A 7 -25.83 16.57 -8.10
C LEU A 7 -24.33 16.53 -7.79
N ALA A 8 -23.73 17.71 -7.55
CA ALA A 8 -22.33 17.80 -7.18
C ALA A 8 -22.04 17.06 -5.87
N MET A 9 -22.93 17.20 -4.89
CA MET A 9 -22.78 16.50 -3.61
C MET A 9 -22.90 14.99 -3.75
N LEU A 10 -23.79 14.51 -4.62
CA LEU A 10 -23.91 13.08 -4.89
C LEU A 10 -22.65 12.52 -5.51
N LEU A 11 -22.04 13.25 -6.45
CA LEU A 11 -20.78 12.83 -7.05
C LEU A 11 -19.66 12.78 -6.02
N LEU A 12 -19.57 13.77 -5.14
CA LEU A 12 -18.59 13.79 -4.06
C LEU A 12 -18.81 12.64 -3.10
N THR A 13 -20.06 12.35 -2.75
CA THR A 13 -20.40 11.24 -1.87
C THR A 13 -19.96 9.92 -2.48
N THR A 14 -20.17 9.72 -3.78
CA THR A 14 -19.73 8.52 -4.48
C THR A 14 -18.23 8.39 -4.41
N MET A 15 -17.49 9.47 -4.59
CA MET A 15 -16.03 9.46 -4.49
C MET A 15 -15.55 9.15 -3.07
N LEU A 16 -16.26 9.66 -2.06
CA LEU A 16 -15.91 9.42 -0.65
C LEU A 16 -16.09 7.96 -0.26
N TYR A 17 -17.05 7.26 -0.85
CA TYR A 17 -17.28 5.84 -0.60
C TYR A 17 -16.35 4.95 -1.40
N SER A 18 -15.60 5.51 -2.35
CA SER A 18 -14.61 4.76 -3.09
C SER A 18 -13.46 4.41 -2.16
N GLN A 19 -13.22 3.12 -1.94
CA GLN A 19 -12.13 2.66 -1.10
C GLN A 19 -10.80 2.88 -1.78
N LYS A 20 -9.85 3.44 -1.05
CA LYS A 20 -8.52 3.72 -1.57
C LYS A 20 -7.53 2.70 -1.02
N TYR A 21 -6.92 1.95 -1.92
CA TYR A 21 -5.88 0.98 -1.58
C TYR A 21 -4.53 1.51 -2.02
N VAL A 22 -3.57 1.49 -1.11
CA VAL A 22 -2.20 1.93 -1.38
C VAL A 22 -1.25 0.86 -0.87
N LEU A 23 -0.39 0.38 -1.76
CA LEU A 23 0.67 -0.55 -1.39
C LEU A 23 1.99 0.20 -1.34
N VAL A 24 2.62 0.22 -0.17
CA VAL A 24 3.86 0.94 0.05
C VAL A 24 5.00 -0.05 0.22
N GLU A 25 6.03 0.08 -0.61
CA GLU A 25 7.27 -0.67 -0.44
C GLU A 25 8.27 0.19 0.33
N ILE A 26 8.83 -0.36 1.40
CA ILE A 26 9.90 0.26 2.17
C ILE A 26 11.17 -0.55 1.97
N ASN A 27 12.20 0.05 1.42
CA ASN A 27 13.48 -0.62 1.18
C ASN A 27 14.61 0.30 1.63
N SER A 28 15.80 -0.26 1.78
CA SER A 28 17.00 0.51 2.11
C SER A 28 17.80 0.80 0.85
N GLU A 29 18.56 1.89 0.87
CA GLU A 29 19.42 2.26 -0.27
C GLU A 29 20.42 1.17 -0.60
N TRP A 30 20.97 0.48 0.41
CA TRP A 30 21.92 -0.60 0.18
C TRP A 30 21.30 -1.82 -0.49
N ASN A 31 19.97 -1.94 -0.48
CA ASN A 31 19.24 -3.10 -1.01
C ASN A 31 18.44 -2.77 -2.28
N LEU A 32 18.78 -1.70 -2.98
CA LEU A 32 18.03 -1.27 -4.17
C LEU A 32 17.99 -2.32 -5.28
N LYS A 33 19.03 -3.15 -5.38
CA LYS A 33 19.09 -4.24 -6.37
C LYS A 33 17.97 -5.26 -6.17
N ASN A 34 17.45 -5.35 -4.95
CA ASN A 34 16.39 -6.29 -4.58
C ASN A 34 15.08 -5.54 -4.27
N SER A 35 14.72 -4.61 -5.13
CA SER A 35 13.40 -4.01 -5.05
C SER A 35 12.33 -5.11 -5.10
N ALA A 36 11.27 -4.95 -4.33
CA ALA A 36 10.21 -5.96 -4.30
C ALA A 36 9.59 -6.13 -5.69
N LYS A 37 9.33 -7.38 -6.05
CA LYS A 37 8.60 -7.71 -7.28
C LYS A 37 7.12 -7.80 -6.92
N ILE A 38 6.39 -6.78 -7.30
CA ILE A 38 4.98 -6.65 -6.94
C ILE A 38 4.14 -6.59 -8.21
N ASP A 39 3.18 -7.49 -8.32
CA ASP A 39 2.23 -7.46 -9.42
C ASP A 39 1.35 -6.22 -9.31
N LYS A 40 1.10 -5.57 -10.44
CA LYS A 40 0.21 -4.42 -10.48
C LYS A 40 -1.23 -4.88 -10.51
N VAL A 41 -2.02 -4.36 -9.58
CA VAL A 41 -3.44 -4.67 -9.44
C VAL A 41 -4.24 -3.40 -9.69
N LYS A 42 -5.31 -3.54 -10.47
CA LYS A 42 -6.20 -2.42 -10.76
C LYS A 42 -6.77 -1.84 -9.47
N ASN A 43 -6.87 -0.52 -9.41
CA ASN A 43 -7.39 0.23 -8.26
C ASN A 43 -6.51 0.20 -7.01
N VAL A 44 -5.26 -0.22 -7.15
CA VAL A 44 -4.26 -0.14 -6.09
C VAL A 44 -3.18 0.85 -6.51
N GLU A 45 -2.93 1.85 -5.69
CA GLU A 45 -1.82 2.78 -5.88
C GLU A 45 -0.54 2.18 -5.31
N TYR A 46 0.59 2.41 -5.97
CA TYR A 46 1.88 1.87 -5.53
C TYR A 46 2.82 3.01 -5.20
N ARG A 47 3.46 2.94 -4.04
CA ARG A 47 4.42 3.93 -3.58
C ARG A 47 5.66 3.23 -3.07
N LYS A 48 6.80 3.90 -3.22
CA LYS A 48 8.08 3.44 -2.69
C LYS A 48 8.66 4.49 -1.77
N THR A 49 9.27 4.04 -0.69
CA THR A 49 9.98 4.93 0.22
C THR A 49 11.20 4.20 0.79
N TYR A 50 12.08 4.94 1.42
CA TYR A 50 13.30 4.39 2.01
C TYR A 50 13.16 4.24 3.52
N LEU A 51 13.77 3.17 4.03
CA LEU A 51 13.87 2.96 5.48
C LEU A 51 14.55 4.15 6.15
N GLU A 52 15.59 4.68 5.51
CA GLU A 52 16.36 5.79 6.01
C GLU A 52 15.53 7.05 6.25
N ASP A 53 14.44 7.21 5.51
CA ASP A 53 13.55 8.37 5.61
C ASP A 53 12.43 8.20 6.65
N GLN A 54 12.38 7.05 7.33
CA GLN A 54 11.34 6.79 8.32
C GLN A 54 11.72 7.36 9.68
N THR A 55 10.71 7.56 10.53
CA THR A 55 10.96 7.98 11.92
C THR A 55 11.72 6.89 12.67
N PRO A 56 12.52 7.27 13.70
CA PRO A 56 13.23 6.26 14.51
C PRO A 56 12.30 5.21 15.11
N ALA A 57 11.12 5.61 15.57
CA ALA A 57 10.14 4.70 16.13
C ALA A 57 9.65 3.66 15.10
N PHE A 58 9.41 4.11 13.87
CA PHE A 58 8.98 3.23 12.80
C PHE A 58 10.12 2.29 12.37
N LYS A 59 11.34 2.80 12.25
CA LYS A 59 12.52 1.99 11.90
C LYS A 59 12.69 0.79 12.82
N LYS A 60 12.45 0.97 14.11
CA LYS A 60 12.60 -0.11 15.08
C LYS A 60 11.63 -1.27 14.85
N LYS A 61 10.50 -0.98 14.21
CA LYS A 61 9.48 -2.00 13.92
C LYS A 61 9.77 -2.77 12.63
N ILE A 62 10.72 -2.32 11.82
CA ILE A 62 11.05 -2.95 10.54
C ILE A 62 12.24 -3.87 10.75
N LYS A 63 12.00 -5.18 10.62
CA LYS A 63 13.01 -6.21 10.84
C LYS A 63 13.75 -6.62 9.58
N SER A 64 13.12 -6.46 8.43
CA SER A 64 13.73 -6.83 7.15
C SER A 64 13.21 -5.93 6.04
N VAL A 65 13.99 -5.79 5.00
CA VAL A 65 13.64 -5.02 3.80
C VAL A 65 13.88 -5.88 2.56
N PRO A 66 13.10 -5.71 1.48
CA PRO A 66 11.95 -4.81 1.42
C PRO A 66 10.78 -5.28 2.28
N LEU A 67 10.02 -4.32 2.75
CA LEU A 67 8.76 -4.54 3.45
C LEU A 67 7.66 -3.90 2.62
N ALA A 68 6.54 -4.59 2.44
CA ALA A 68 5.38 -4.01 1.77
C ALA A 68 4.19 -3.99 2.71
N ILE A 69 3.51 -2.87 2.76
CA ILE A 69 2.31 -2.69 3.59
C ILE A 69 1.18 -2.22 2.70
N LEU A 70 0.06 -2.95 2.75
CA LEU A 70 -1.15 -2.55 2.04
C LEU A 70 -2.05 -1.77 2.99
N TYR A 71 -2.41 -0.56 2.57
CA TYR A 71 -3.31 0.32 3.32
C TYR A 71 -4.66 0.39 2.62
N LYS A 72 -5.71 0.39 3.42
CA LYS A 72 -7.06 0.69 2.98
C LYS A 72 -7.53 1.93 3.75
N ASP A 73 -7.78 3.02 3.02
CA ASP A 73 -8.21 4.29 3.63
C ASP A 73 -7.30 4.69 4.81
N ASN A 74 -5.99 4.60 4.61
CA ASN A 74 -4.94 4.95 5.57
C ASN A 74 -4.78 3.97 6.75
N ASN A 75 -5.44 2.82 6.71
CA ASN A 75 -5.28 1.78 7.72
C ASN A 75 -4.53 0.59 7.13
N ALA A 76 -3.48 0.13 7.81
CA ALA A 76 -2.73 -1.03 7.37
C ALA A 76 -3.59 -2.29 7.50
N ILE A 77 -3.80 -3.01 6.40
CA ILE A 77 -4.62 -4.22 6.38
C ILE A 77 -3.82 -5.48 6.08
N ALA A 78 -2.63 -5.36 5.51
CA ALA A 78 -1.78 -6.50 5.21
C ALA A 78 -0.33 -6.08 5.17
N ARG A 79 0.56 -7.02 5.40
CA ARG A 79 1.99 -6.78 5.46
C ARG A 79 2.73 -8.00 4.92
N TRP A 80 3.73 -7.75 4.08
CA TRP A 80 4.60 -8.79 3.54
C TRP A 80 6.05 -8.41 3.81
N GLU A 81 6.80 -9.34 4.38
CA GLU A 81 8.20 -9.13 4.72
C GLU A 81 9.11 -9.92 3.80
N ALA A 82 10.30 -9.39 3.56
CA ALA A 82 11.32 -10.07 2.77
C ALA A 82 11.80 -11.35 3.46
N ASP A 83 12.31 -12.26 2.65
CA ASP A 83 13.00 -13.45 3.15
C ASP A 83 14.41 -13.11 3.65
N ILE A 84 15.17 -14.12 4.08
CA ILE A 84 16.52 -13.93 4.61
C ILE A 84 17.51 -13.42 3.56
N SER A 85 17.17 -13.51 2.27
CA SER A 85 18.01 -12.99 1.18
C SER A 85 17.63 -11.56 0.79
N PHE A 86 16.77 -10.90 1.57
CA PHE A 86 16.29 -9.53 1.33
C PHE A 86 15.53 -9.40 0.02
N LYS A 87 14.74 -10.41 -0.32
CA LYS A 87 13.91 -10.44 -1.52
C LYS A 87 12.45 -10.60 -1.15
N LEU A 88 11.57 -9.97 -1.91
CA LEU A 88 10.14 -10.02 -1.68
C LEU A 88 9.40 -10.10 -3.03
N ILE A 89 8.50 -11.05 -3.11
CA ILE A 89 7.63 -11.21 -4.28
C ILE A 89 6.19 -11.20 -3.77
N ILE A 90 5.37 -10.32 -4.34
CA ILE A 90 3.95 -10.22 -4.00
C ILE A 90 3.15 -10.40 -5.27
N THR A 91 2.31 -11.42 -5.30
CA THR A 91 1.49 -11.75 -6.46
C THR A 91 0.15 -11.02 -6.42
N GLU A 92 -0.47 -10.89 -7.59
CA GLU A 92 -1.82 -10.34 -7.69
C GLU A 92 -2.80 -11.08 -6.80
N SER A 93 -2.68 -12.41 -6.74
CA SER A 93 -3.54 -13.25 -5.91
C SER A 93 -3.44 -12.87 -4.42
N GLN A 94 -2.22 -12.64 -3.93
CA GLN A 94 -2.00 -12.24 -2.53
C GLN A 94 -2.64 -10.90 -2.22
N ILE A 95 -2.49 -9.93 -3.12
CA ILE A 95 -3.06 -8.59 -2.95
C ILE A 95 -4.58 -8.66 -2.95
N LYS A 96 -5.16 -9.36 -3.91
CA LYS A 96 -6.62 -9.51 -4.02
C LYS A 96 -7.20 -10.22 -2.81
N LYS A 97 -6.51 -11.24 -2.29
CA LYS A 97 -6.95 -11.95 -1.11
C LYS A 97 -6.98 -11.01 0.11
N ALA A 98 -5.95 -10.20 0.30
CA ALA A 98 -5.89 -9.24 1.39
C ALA A 98 -7.03 -8.22 1.31
N ILE A 99 -7.33 -7.74 0.11
CA ILE A 99 -8.44 -6.81 -0.11
C ILE A 99 -9.77 -7.49 0.23
N LYS A 100 -9.97 -8.70 -0.25
CA LYS A 100 -11.21 -9.45 -0.02
C LYS A 100 -11.46 -9.71 1.48
N GLU A 101 -10.43 -10.08 2.21
CA GLU A 101 -10.52 -10.37 3.64
C GLU A 101 -10.82 -9.13 4.48
N ASN A 102 -10.62 -7.94 3.94
CA ASN A 102 -10.76 -6.67 4.66
C ASN A 102 -11.85 -5.77 4.07
N GLN A 103 -12.74 -6.32 3.30
CA GLN A 103 -13.89 -5.58 2.76
C GLN A 103 -14.97 -5.34 3.81
#